data_0389de892f44234bda828af5ffb6faa0
#
_entry.id   0389de892f44234bda828af5ffb6faa0
#
_cell.length_a   1.000
_cell.length_b   1.000
_cell.length_c   1.000
_cell.angle_alpha   90.00
_cell.angle_beta   90.00
_cell.angle_gamma   90.00
#
_symmetry.space_group_name_H-M   'P 1'
#
loop_
_entity.id
_entity.type
_entity.pdbx_description
1 polymer ?
#
loop_
_entity_poly.entity_id
_entity_poly.type
_entity_poly.pdbx_seq_one_letter_code
_entity_poly.pdbx_strand_id
1 'polypeptide(L)'
;MNERTYQHNKAASLNRGIDVLLVIKNTPIATTKEIQDQALPYMTIRSVQRYLKTLVQIGLIGFVGGGNDEYRYFLTPKAKQLFGVQGTGDT
;
A
#
# COMPACT_ATOMS: atom_id res chain seq x y z
N MET A 1 -13.37 -19.89 -18.74
CA MET A 1 -12.37 -20.40 -17.84
C MET A 1 -11.21 -19.44 -17.62
N ASN A 2 -10.52 -19.12 -18.67
CA ASN A 2 -9.40 -18.20 -18.55
C ASN A 2 -9.81 -16.85 -18.06
N GLU A 3 -10.95 -16.44 -18.48
CA GLU A 3 -11.47 -15.14 -18.12
C GLU A 3 -11.69 -15.05 -16.61
N ARG A 4 -12.21 -16.11 -16.05
CA ARG A 4 -12.45 -16.14 -14.61
C ARG A 4 -11.14 -16.10 -13.84
N THR A 5 -10.16 -16.86 -14.30
CA THR A 5 -8.85 -16.89 -13.66
C THR A 5 -8.22 -15.51 -13.69
N TYR A 6 -8.34 -14.85 -14.83
CA TYR A 6 -7.79 -13.53 -14.99
C TYR A 6 -8.42 -12.55 -14.02
N GLN A 7 -9.74 -12.59 -13.89
CA GLN A 7 -10.44 -11.70 -12.98
C GLN A 7 -10.06 -11.97 -11.54
N HIS A 8 -9.89 -13.23 -11.20
CA HIS A 8 -9.50 -13.59 -9.86
C HIS A 8 -8.13 -13.01 -9.52
N ASN A 9 -7.19 -13.10 -10.45
CA ASN A 9 -5.86 -12.57 -10.24
C ASN A 9 -5.88 -11.05 -10.11
N LYS A 10 -6.72 -10.40 -10.89
CA LYS A 10 -6.83 -8.94 -10.79
C LYS A 10 -7.44 -8.56 -9.46
N ALA A 11 -8.43 -9.28 -9.00
CA ALA A 11 -9.05 -8.97 -7.72
C ALA A 11 -8.07 -9.17 -6.58
N ALA A 12 -7.25 -10.23 -6.65
CA ALA A 12 -6.26 -10.48 -5.62
C ALA A 12 -5.22 -9.36 -5.59
N SER A 13 -4.81 -8.90 -6.75
CA SER A 13 -3.83 -7.83 -6.86
C SER A 13 -4.40 -6.52 -6.29
N LEU A 14 -5.64 -6.25 -6.59
CA LEU A 14 -6.30 -5.05 -6.08
C LEU A 14 -6.46 -5.12 -4.57
N ASN A 15 -6.88 -6.26 -4.06
CA ASN A 15 -7.04 -6.43 -2.62
C ASN A 15 -5.71 -6.24 -1.90
N ARG A 16 -4.64 -6.72 -2.49
CA ARG A 16 -3.31 -6.54 -1.92
C ARG A 16 -2.98 -5.07 -1.79
N GLY A 17 -3.27 -4.31 -2.83
CA GLY A 17 -3.02 -2.87 -2.79
C GLY A 17 -3.86 -2.18 -1.73
N ILE A 18 -5.12 -2.53 -1.63
CA ILE A 18 -6.00 -1.95 -0.64
C ILE A 18 -5.50 -2.27 0.76
N ASP A 19 -5.10 -3.51 0.99
CA ASP A 19 -4.59 -3.91 2.30
C ASP A 19 -3.37 -3.08 2.70
N VAL A 20 -2.45 -2.89 1.76
CA VAL A 20 -1.25 -2.10 2.04
C VAL A 20 -1.63 -0.66 2.36
N LEU A 21 -2.52 -0.08 1.58
CA LEU A 21 -2.93 1.30 1.81
C LEU A 21 -3.62 1.46 3.15
N LEU A 22 -4.43 0.48 3.55
CA LEU A 22 -5.10 0.53 4.83
C LEU A 22 -4.12 0.43 6.00
N VAL A 23 -3.10 -0.41 5.87
CA VAL A 23 -2.08 -0.49 6.90
C VAL A 23 -1.37 0.84 7.03
N ILE A 24 -0.99 1.44 5.92
CA ILE A 24 -0.30 2.73 5.95
C ILE A 24 -1.21 3.81 6.51
N LYS A 25 -2.48 3.77 6.18
CA LYS A 25 -3.45 4.73 6.70
C LYS A 25 -3.57 4.63 8.21
N ASN A 26 -3.59 3.42 8.72
CA ASN A 26 -3.82 3.18 10.14
C ASN A 26 -2.54 3.14 10.98
N THR A 27 -1.39 3.08 10.33
CA THR A 27 -0.11 3.04 11.00
C THR A 27 0.71 4.23 10.53
N PRO A 28 0.62 5.36 11.22
CA PRO A 28 1.35 6.55 10.78
C PRO A 28 2.82 6.24 10.59
N ILE A 29 3.35 6.59 9.44
CA ILE A 29 4.76 6.41 9.12
C ILE A 29 5.16 4.93 9.25
N ALA A 30 4.48 4.08 8.50
CA ALA A 30 4.73 2.64 8.54
C ALA A 30 6.06 2.29 7.88
N THR A 31 6.82 1.41 8.53
CA THR A 31 8.05 0.91 7.94
C THR A 31 7.74 -0.23 6.98
N THR A 32 8.73 -0.57 6.14
CA THR A 32 8.59 -1.70 5.24
C THR A 32 8.24 -2.97 6.01
N LYS A 33 8.91 -3.19 7.13
CA LYS A 33 8.69 -4.39 7.93
C LYS A 33 7.28 -4.45 8.50
N GLU A 34 6.79 -3.32 8.97
CA GLU A 34 5.42 -3.25 9.50
C GLU A 34 4.41 -3.56 8.41
N ILE A 35 4.64 -3.02 7.22
CA ILE A 35 3.74 -3.27 6.10
C ILE A 35 3.78 -4.75 5.72
N GLN A 36 4.98 -5.33 5.68
CA GLN A 36 5.11 -6.75 5.40
C GLN A 36 4.34 -7.57 6.42
N ASP A 37 4.57 -7.31 7.69
CA ASP A 37 3.96 -8.12 8.74
C ASP A 37 2.45 -8.03 8.74
N GLN A 38 1.92 -6.85 8.47
CA GLN A 38 0.48 -6.62 8.63
C GLN A 38 -0.31 -6.84 7.35
N ALA A 39 0.28 -6.61 6.20
CA ALA A 39 -0.46 -6.69 4.94
C ALA A 39 0.05 -7.76 4.00
N LEU A 40 1.35 -8.01 3.99
CA LEU A 40 1.95 -8.89 2.99
C LEU A 40 2.88 -9.93 3.64
N PRO A 41 2.39 -10.66 4.64
CA PRO A 41 3.27 -11.58 5.38
C PRO A 41 3.78 -12.74 4.54
N TYR A 42 3.13 -13.00 3.41
CA TYR A 42 3.53 -14.10 2.52
C TYR A 42 4.56 -13.67 1.48
N MET A 43 4.94 -12.41 1.46
CA MET A 43 5.92 -11.91 0.50
C MET A 43 7.26 -11.69 1.17
N THR A 44 8.33 -11.83 0.38
CA THR A 44 9.66 -11.51 0.90
C THR A 44 9.78 -10.00 1.06
N ILE A 45 10.72 -9.59 1.90
CA ILE A 45 10.93 -8.16 2.11
C ILE A 45 11.30 -7.48 0.80
N ARG A 46 12.06 -8.17 -0.04
CA ARG A 46 12.46 -7.61 -1.32
C ARG A 46 11.26 -7.37 -2.23
N SER A 47 10.34 -8.33 -2.25
CA SER A 47 9.14 -8.19 -3.06
C SER A 47 8.27 -7.06 -2.52
N VAL A 48 8.20 -6.94 -1.20
CA VAL A 48 7.44 -5.86 -0.59
C VAL A 48 8.05 -4.51 -0.98
N GLN A 49 9.37 -4.39 -0.92
CA GLN A 49 10.03 -3.15 -1.29
C GLN A 49 9.74 -2.77 -2.74
N ARG A 50 9.76 -3.76 -3.62
CA ARG A 50 9.48 -3.54 -5.03
C ARG A 50 8.03 -3.07 -5.21
N TYR A 51 7.14 -3.69 -4.50
CA TYR A 51 5.73 -3.34 -4.57
C TYR A 51 5.49 -1.91 -4.07
N LEU A 52 6.11 -1.57 -2.95
CA LEU A 52 5.98 -0.22 -2.40
C LEU A 52 6.54 0.83 -3.36
N LYS A 53 7.63 0.49 -4.03
CA LYS A 53 8.20 1.40 -5.02
C LYS A 53 7.19 1.69 -6.13
N THR A 54 6.46 0.67 -6.55
CA THR A 54 5.43 0.85 -7.56
C THR A 54 4.35 1.80 -7.06
N LEU A 55 3.93 1.64 -5.82
CA LEU A 55 2.91 2.51 -5.25
C LEU A 55 3.39 3.96 -5.15
N VAL A 56 4.68 4.13 -4.87
CA VAL A 56 5.27 5.47 -4.87
C VAL A 56 5.22 6.07 -6.28
N GLN A 57 5.56 5.26 -7.26
CA GLN A 57 5.61 5.74 -8.65
C GLN A 57 4.25 6.18 -9.16
N ILE A 58 3.20 5.50 -8.74
CA ILE A 58 1.86 5.90 -9.18
C ILE A 58 1.26 6.97 -8.29
N GLY A 59 1.99 7.40 -7.27
CA GLY A 59 1.60 8.54 -6.49
C GLY A 59 0.64 8.29 -5.34
N LEU A 60 0.50 7.05 -4.92
CA LEU A 60 -0.42 6.74 -3.82
C LEU A 60 0.24 6.83 -2.45
N ILE A 61 1.54 6.60 -2.39
CA ILE A 61 2.26 6.72 -1.13
C ILE A 61 3.54 7.52 -1.36
N GLY A 62 4.02 8.12 -0.29
CA GLY A 62 5.33 8.76 -0.29
C GLY A 62 6.17 8.10 0.78
N PHE A 63 7.42 8.54 0.91
CA PHE A 63 8.29 7.99 1.92
C PHE A 63 9.29 9.03 2.39
N VAL A 64 9.80 8.78 3.59
CA VAL A 64 10.92 9.53 4.14
C VAL A 64 11.95 8.51 4.61
N GLY A 65 13.17 8.97 4.82
CA GLY A 65 14.24 8.08 5.26
C GLY A 65 15.11 7.66 4.11
N GLY A 66 15.88 6.62 4.33
CA GLY A 66 16.86 6.15 3.38
C GLY A 66 18.26 6.35 3.95
N GLY A 67 19.29 5.97 3.20
CA GLY A 67 20.61 5.98 3.74
C GLY A 67 20.70 5.01 4.89
N ASN A 68 20.98 5.53 6.07
CA ASN A 68 21.08 4.68 7.25
C ASN A 68 19.76 4.50 7.98
N ASP A 69 18.74 5.26 7.60
CA ASP A 69 17.46 5.18 8.24
C ASP A 69 16.50 4.31 7.45
N GLU A 70 15.58 3.66 8.15
CA GLU A 70 14.54 2.90 7.48
C GLU A 70 13.66 3.83 6.67
N TYR A 71 13.16 3.31 5.55
CA TYR A 71 12.11 4.00 4.83
C TYR A 71 10.83 3.94 5.64
N ARG A 72 10.11 5.05 5.67
CA ARG A 72 8.83 5.16 6.36
C ARG A 72 7.84 5.75 5.38
N TYR A 73 6.69 5.10 5.26
CA TYR A 73 5.72 5.40 4.22
C TYR A 73 4.49 6.09 4.77
N PHE A 74 3.88 6.90 3.93
CA PHE A 74 2.66 7.62 4.30
C PHE A 74 1.78 7.77 3.07
N LEU A 75 0.49 8.01 3.29
CA LEU A 75 -0.43 8.22 2.18
C LEU A 75 -0.24 9.62 1.62
N THR A 76 -0.25 9.73 0.29
CA THR A 76 -0.23 11.02 -0.38
C THR A 76 -1.63 11.64 -0.33
N PRO A 77 -1.75 12.93 -0.62
CA PRO A 77 -3.08 13.54 -0.75
C PRO A 77 -3.96 12.82 -1.76
N LYS A 78 -3.37 12.31 -2.84
CA LYS A 78 -4.11 11.56 -3.84
C LYS A 78 -4.77 10.33 -3.22
N ALA A 79 -4.00 9.58 -2.45
CA ALA A 79 -4.54 8.38 -1.79
C ALA A 79 -5.53 8.75 -0.71
N LYS A 80 -5.25 9.80 0.04
CA LYS A 80 -6.16 10.23 1.08
C LYS A 80 -7.51 10.64 0.49
N GLN A 81 -7.50 11.17 -0.70
CA GLN A 81 -8.74 11.52 -1.38
C GLN A 81 -9.60 10.30 -1.64
N LEU A 82 -8.97 9.18 -2.00
CA LEU A 82 -9.71 7.96 -2.26
C LEU A 82 -10.45 7.47 -1.03
N PHE A 83 -9.83 7.61 0.15
CA PHE A 83 -10.49 7.25 1.39
C PHE A 83 -11.31 8.39 1.94
N GLY A 84 -10.81 9.58 1.75
CA GLY A 84 -11.36 10.77 2.36
C GLY A 84 -12.69 11.21 1.80
N VAL A 85 -12.97 10.83 0.57
CA VAL A 85 -14.26 11.15 0.01
C VAL A 85 -15.36 10.62 0.90
N GLN A 86 -15.14 9.44 1.43
CA GLN A 86 -16.11 8.83 2.31
C GLN A 86 -16.14 9.53 3.64
N GLY A 87 -14.96 9.83 4.16
CA GLY A 87 -14.88 10.54 5.40
C GLY A 87 -15.49 11.91 5.29
N THR A 88 -15.26 12.53 4.17
CA THR A 88 -15.81 13.85 3.94
C THR A 88 -17.32 13.81 3.94
N GLY A 89 -17.83 12.77 3.35
CA GLY A 89 -19.27 12.61 3.31
C GLY A 89 -19.87 12.59 4.68
N ASP A 90 -19.10 12.21 5.64
CA ASP A 90 -19.61 12.13 6.99
C ASP A 90 -19.78 13.47 7.62
N THR A 91 -19.03 14.37 7.18
CA THR A 91 -19.10 15.70 7.80
C THR A 91 -20.03 16.59 7.05
#